data_36799533a6841c587e4a78f061dc1006
#
_entry.id   36799533a6841c587e4a78f061dc1006
#
_cell.length_a   1.000
_cell.length_b   1.000
_cell.length_c   1.000
_cell.angle_alpha   90.00
_cell.angle_beta   90.00
_cell.angle_gamma   90.00
#
_symmetry.space_group_name_H-M   'P 1'
#
loop_
_entity.id
_entity.type
_entity.pdbx_description
1 polymer ?
#
loop_
_entity_poly.entity_id
_entity_poly.type
_entity_poly.pdbx_seq_one_letter_code
_entity_poly.pdbx_strand_id
1 'polypeptide(L)'
;MSAVEVSHFSLVQVAPWRGREALLAERLQAAGWPLPMLGKAWFGDGQRTAMSVRPQRWLLLDETPRNPTTGSADFHADILQIVGDAGAVVDMSSARHLWRLQGATAREQLAAGCRLDLHESAFPPGRAAATLIAQVNTLVIAAPTGWMMLAPTSTARHFNEWLQRITA
;
A
#
# COMPACT_ATOMS: atom_id res chain seq x y z
N MET A 1 -4.30 22.26 4.31
CA MET A 1 -3.76 20.90 4.14
C MET A 1 -4.63 20.17 3.16
N SER A 2 -4.07 19.38 2.28
CA SER A 2 -4.87 18.66 1.28
C SER A 2 -4.47 17.19 1.27
N ALA A 3 -5.45 16.32 1.09
CA ALA A 3 -5.19 14.97 0.66
C ALA A 3 -4.75 15.02 -0.81
N VAL A 4 -3.64 14.37 -1.13
CA VAL A 4 -3.11 14.33 -2.49
C VAL A 4 -3.30 12.92 -3.04
N GLU A 5 -3.99 12.83 -4.17
CA GLU A 5 -4.05 11.59 -4.94
C GLU A 5 -2.72 11.39 -5.68
N VAL A 6 -2.15 10.20 -5.55
CA VAL A 6 -0.92 9.82 -6.25
C VAL A 6 -1.29 9.26 -7.61
N SER A 7 -0.91 9.97 -8.67
CA SER A 7 -1.30 9.64 -10.04
C SER A 7 -0.47 8.53 -10.68
N HIS A 8 0.75 8.29 -10.19
CA HIS A 8 1.68 7.33 -10.77
C HIS A 8 2.25 6.40 -9.70
N PHE A 9 1.85 5.15 -9.74
CA PHE A 9 2.39 4.07 -8.93
C PHE A 9 2.13 2.72 -9.60
N SER A 10 2.90 1.73 -9.20
CA SER A 10 2.65 0.33 -9.53
C SER A 10 2.37 -0.43 -8.24
N LEU A 11 1.42 -1.34 -8.28
CA LEU A 11 1.00 -2.14 -7.13
C LEU A 11 0.82 -3.58 -7.56
N VAL A 12 1.47 -4.51 -6.86
CA VAL A 12 1.27 -5.94 -7.06
C VAL A 12 0.94 -6.62 -5.74
N GLN A 13 0.14 -7.67 -5.80
CA GLN A 13 -0.05 -8.60 -4.70
C GLN A 13 0.77 -9.85 -4.95
N VAL A 14 1.53 -10.27 -3.93
CA VAL A 14 2.28 -11.53 -3.94
C VAL A 14 1.75 -12.47 -2.87
N ALA A 15 1.71 -13.76 -3.20
CA ALA A 15 1.30 -14.81 -2.28
C ALA A 15 2.10 -16.09 -2.56
N PRO A 16 2.61 -16.80 -1.54
CA PRO A 16 3.36 -18.03 -1.75
C PRO A 16 2.44 -19.18 -2.20
N TRP A 17 2.98 -20.08 -2.99
CA TRP A 17 2.40 -21.41 -3.09
C TRP A 17 2.63 -22.16 -1.76
N ARG A 18 1.75 -23.10 -1.47
CA ARG A 18 1.83 -23.92 -0.26
C ARG A 18 3.21 -24.59 -0.14
N GLY A 19 3.88 -24.37 0.98
CA GLY A 19 5.23 -24.87 1.27
C GLY A 19 6.35 -24.10 0.59
N ARG A 20 6.07 -22.94 -0.03
CA ARG A 20 7.06 -22.07 -0.67
C ARG A 20 7.25 -20.74 0.04
N GLU A 21 6.71 -20.59 1.25
CA GLU A 21 6.70 -19.33 2.00
C GLU A 21 8.13 -18.80 2.22
N ALA A 22 9.03 -19.67 2.66
CA ALA A 22 10.43 -19.28 2.91
C ALA A 22 11.17 -18.90 1.61
N LEU A 23 10.92 -19.62 0.53
CA LEU A 23 11.53 -19.33 -0.77
C LEU A 23 11.05 -17.99 -1.35
N LEU A 24 9.75 -17.69 -1.23
CA LEU A 24 9.21 -16.39 -1.63
C LEU A 24 9.87 -15.25 -0.86
N ALA A 25 9.93 -15.39 0.47
CA ALA A 25 10.53 -14.38 1.33
C ALA A 25 12.02 -14.16 1.02
N GLU A 26 12.79 -15.23 0.81
CA GLU A 26 14.20 -15.17 0.45
C GLU A 26 14.43 -14.43 -0.88
N ARG A 27 13.69 -14.78 -1.91
CA ARG A 27 13.83 -14.16 -3.25
C ARG A 27 13.48 -12.68 -3.22
N LEU A 28 12.37 -12.32 -2.57
CA LEU A 28 11.96 -10.92 -2.46
C LEU A 28 12.92 -10.11 -1.58
N GLN A 29 13.40 -10.68 -0.47
CA GLN A 29 14.42 -10.05 0.37
C GLN A 29 15.71 -9.77 -0.42
N ALA A 30 16.18 -10.74 -1.21
CA ALA A 30 17.37 -10.59 -2.06
C ALA A 30 17.20 -9.51 -3.13
N ALA A 31 15.97 -9.28 -3.59
CA ALA A 31 15.61 -8.24 -4.54
C ALA A 31 15.33 -6.87 -3.91
N GLY A 32 15.53 -6.72 -2.60
CA GLY A 32 15.31 -5.47 -1.87
C GLY A 32 13.83 -5.23 -1.48
N TRP A 33 13.04 -6.30 -1.38
CA TRP A 33 11.66 -6.29 -0.91
C TRP A 33 11.48 -7.15 0.34
N PRO A 34 11.89 -6.66 1.53
CA PRO A 34 11.63 -7.38 2.76
C PRO A 34 10.12 -7.47 3.01
N LEU A 35 9.64 -8.66 3.36
CA LEU A 35 8.22 -8.89 3.62
C LEU A 35 7.89 -8.61 5.08
N PRO A 36 7.06 -7.60 5.39
CA PRO A 36 6.68 -7.29 6.76
C PRO A 36 5.73 -8.34 7.36
N MET A 37 5.68 -8.41 8.68
CA MET A 37 4.69 -9.21 9.40
C MET A 37 3.28 -8.66 9.18
N LEU A 38 2.27 -9.51 9.43
CA LEU A 38 0.87 -9.12 9.36
C LEU A 38 0.58 -7.86 10.20
N GLY A 39 -0.14 -6.92 9.60
CA GLY A 39 -0.47 -5.63 10.20
C GLY A 39 0.67 -4.62 10.20
N LYS A 40 1.72 -4.87 9.43
CA LYS A 40 2.90 -4.00 9.31
C LYS A 40 3.15 -3.57 7.87
N ALA A 41 3.85 -2.45 7.76
CA ALA A 41 4.42 -1.96 6.52
C ALA A 41 5.92 -1.73 6.68
N TRP A 42 6.64 -1.96 5.60
CA TRP A 42 8.04 -1.61 5.43
C TRP A 42 8.14 -0.48 4.40
N PHE A 43 9.00 0.49 4.67
CA PHE A 43 9.29 1.61 3.79
C PHE A 43 10.76 1.57 3.40
N GLY A 44 11.02 1.53 2.10
CA GLY A 44 12.38 1.55 1.54
C GLY A 44 12.88 2.98 1.31
N ASP A 45 13.44 3.20 0.17
CA ASP A 45 14.09 4.45 -0.28
C ASP A 45 13.13 5.64 -0.58
N GLY A 46 11.95 5.64 0.00
CA GLY A 46 10.93 6.67 -0.18
C GLY A 46 9.97 6.43 -1.33
N GLN A 47 10.24 5.45 -2.20
CA GLN A 47 9.39 5.10 -3.34
C GLN A 47 8.81 3.69 -3.24
N ARG A 48 9.37 2.83 -2.38
CA ARG A 48 8.97 1.45 -2.19
C ARG A 48 8.30 1.26 -0.84
N THR A 49 7.15 0.59 -0.86
CA THR A 49 6.44 0.19 0.36
C THR A 49 5.96 -1.24 0.20
N ALA A 50 6.25 -2.09 1.18
CA ALA A 50 5.66 -3.41 1.30
C ALA A 50 4.72 -3.45 2.50
N MET A 51 3.57 -4.07 2.38
CA MET A 51 2.59 -4.15 3.46
C MET A 51 1.90 -5.50 3.51
N SER A 52 1.52 -5.93 4.71
CA SER A 52 0.75 -7.14 4.94
C SER A 52 -0.48 -6.83 5.78
N VAL A 53 -1.66 -6.94 5.18
CA VAL A 53 -2.95 -6.74 5.84
C VAL A 53 -3.80 -8.03 5.88
N ARG A 54 -3.30 -9.09 5.25
CA ARG A 54 -3.88 -10.44 5.26
C ARG A 54 -2.78 -11.49 5.42
N PRO A 55 -3.04 -12.60 6.12
CA PRO A 55 -2.08 -13.68 6.25
C PRO A 55 -1.59 -14.19 4.88
N GLN A 56 -0.29 -14.42 4.75
CA GLN A 56 0.35 -14.95 3.55
C GLN A 56 0.06 -14.15 2.27
N ARG A 57 -0.19 -12.85 2.40
CA ARG A 57 -0.38 -11.94 1.27
C ARG A 57 0.29 -10.60 1.55
N TRP A 58 1.06 -10.15 0.60
CA TRP A 58 1.75 -8.86 0.66
C TRP A 58 1.40 -8.02 -0.56
N LEU A 59 1.30 -6.73 -0.33
CA LEU A 59 1.21 -5.73 -1.39
C LEU A 59 2.56 -5.03 -1.49
N LEU A 60 3.09 -4.98 -2.69
CA LEU A 60 4.31 -4.25 -3.02
C LEU A 60 3.93 -3.04 -3.86
N LEU A 61 4.24 -1.86 -3.34
CA LEU A 61 3.96 -0.57 -3.96
C LEU A 61 5.28 0.06 -4.40
N ASP A 62 5.34 0.49 -5.65
CA ASP A 62 6.47 1.22 -6.21
C ASP A 62 5.98 2.52 -6.87
N GLU A 63 6.42 3.65 -6.35
CA GLU A 63 6.10 4.99 -6.85
C GLU A 63 7.22 5.54 -7.75
N THR A 64 8.20 4.72 -8.12
CA THR A 64 9.27 5.13 -9.03
C THR A 64 8.68 5.52 -10.39
N PRO A 65 8.96 6.74 -10.90
CA PRO A 65 8.55 7.11 -12.24
C PRO A 65 9.14 6.15 -13.27
N ARG A 66 8.29 5.51 -14.05
CA ARG A 66 8.72 4.58 -15.10
C ARG A 66 8.73 5.28 -16.44
N ASN A 67 9.88 5.21 -17.10
CA ASN A 67 10.02 5.75 -18.45
C ASN A 67 9.80 4.63 -19.46
N PRO A 68 8.75 4.70 -20.29
CA PRO A 68 8.46 3.67 -21.28
C PRO A 68 9.57 3.50 -22.35
N THR A 69 10.49 4.46 -22.45
CA THR A 69 11.57 4.45 -23.46
C THR A 69 12.85 3.76 -22.97
N THR A 70 13.06 3.55 -21.67
CA THR A 70 14.34 3.07 -21.12
C THR A 70 14.32 1.64 -20.58
N GLY A 71 13.30 0.84 -20.90
CA GLY A 71 13.18 -0.57 -20.50
C GLY A 71 12.71 -0.77 -19.05
N SER A 72 12.14 -1.92 -18.75
CA SER A 72 11.44 -2.24 -17.51
C SER A 72 10.29 -1.28 -17.17
N ALA A 73 9.38 -1.15 -18.12
CA ALA A 73 8.13 -0.43 -17.90
C ALA A 73 7.12 -1.23 -17.08
N ASP A 74 7.39 -2.51 -16.80
CA ASP A 74 6.43 -3.44 -16.21
C ASP A 74 6.92 -3.97 -14.87
N PHE A 75 6.48 -3.29 -13.79
CA PHE A 75 6.76 -3.71 -12.42
C PHE A 75 6.21 -5.11 -12.11
N HIS A 76 5.04 -5.46 -12.64
CA HIS A 76 4.46 -6.79 -12.48
C HIS A 76 5.37 -7.87 -13.08
N ALA A 77 5.89 -7.66 -14.28
CA ALA A 77 6.80 -8.61 -14.94
C ALA A 77 8.11 -8.78 -14.15
N ASP A 78 8.66 -7.68 -13.61
CA ASP A 78 9.87 -7.72 -12.78
C ASP A 78 9.64 -8.56 -11.51
N ILE A 79 8.56 -8.31 -10.79
CA ILE A 79 8.23 -9.06 -9.58
C ILE A 79 7.89 -10.52 -9.92
N LEU A 80 7.17 -10.77 -11.02
CA LEU A 80 6.87 -12.12 -11.48
C LEU A 80 8.15 -12.94 -11.76
N GLN A 81 9.16 -12.32 -12.35
CA GLN A 81 10.46 -12.96 -12.59
C GLN A 81 11.18 -13.29 -11.28
N ILE A 82 11.15 -12.39 -10.29
CA ILE A 82 11.76 -12.60 -8.97
C ILE A 82 11.06 -13.74 -8.23
N VAL A 83 9.74 -13.72 -8.21
CA VAL A 83 8.92 -14.72 -7.51
C VAL A 83 9.03 -16.10 -8.17
N GLY A 84 8.96 -16.16 -9.51
CA GLY A 84 9.07 -17.40 -10.28
C GLY A 84 8.06 -18.45 -9.81
N ASP A 85 8.58 -19.65 -9.47
CA ASP A 85 7.76 -20.79 -9.00
C ASP A 85 7.46 -20.75 -7.48
N ALA A 86 7.86 -19.69 -6.78
CA ALA A 86 7.64 -19.58 -5.32
C ALA A 86 6.22 -19.14 -4.96
N GLY A 87 5.51 -18.48 -5.87
CA GLY A 87 4.20 -17.92 -5.56
C GLY A 87 3.47 -17.34 -6.76
N ALA A 88 2.35 -16.68 -6.49
CA ALA A 88 1.57 -15.93 -7.45
C ALA A 88 1.83 -14.43 -7.32
N VAL A 89 1.77 -13.73 -8.44
CA VAL A 89 1.84 -12.27 -8.53
C VAL A 89 0.64 -11.77 -9.31
N VAL A 90 -0.08 -10.81 -8.74
CA VAL A 90 -1.26 -10.21 -9.37
C VAL A 90 -1.04 -8.71 -9.48
N ASP A 91 -1.21 -8.16 -10.68
CA ASP A 91 -1.18 -6.71 -10.90
C ASP A 91 -2.44 -6.07 -10.33
N MET A 92 -2.26 -5.13 -9.40
CA MET A 92 -3.31 -4.40 -8.71
C MET A 92 -3.27 -2.91 -9.02
N SER A 93 -2.40 -2.46 -9.93
CA SER A 93 -2.16 -1.03 -10.19
C SER A 93 -3.42 -0.29 -10.64
N SER A 94 -4.24 -0.90 -11.49
CA SER A 94 -5.50 -0.32 -11.94
C SER A 94 -6.70 -0.61 -11.03
N ALA A 95 -6.55 -1.53 -10.07
CA ALA A 95 -7.61 -1.92 -9.14
C ALA A 95 -7.76 -0.98 -7.96
N ARG A 96 -6.77 -0.15 -7.69
CA ARG A 96 -6.69 0.74 -6.54
C ARG A 96 -6.28 2.14 -6.92
N HIS A 97 -6.76 3.11 -6.13
CA HIS A 97 -6.25 4.47 -6.09
C HIS A 97 -5.49 4.68 -4.77
N LEU A 98 -4.47 5.50 -4.82
CA LEU A 98 -3.60 5.83 -3.69
C LEU A 98 -3.73 7.30 -3.32
N TRP A 99 -3.91 7.58 -2.04
CA TRP A 99 -3.85 8.95 -1.50
C TRP A 99 -2.82 9.04 -0.39
N ARG A 100 -2.24 10.23 -0.27
CA ARG A 100 -1.43 10.63 0.86
C ARG A 100 -2.11 11.76 1.62
N LEU A 101 -2.11 11.66 2.94
CA LEU A 101 -2.61 12.69 3.83
C LEU A 101 -1.51 13.04 4.83
N GLN A 102 -1.11 14.31 4.86
CA GLN A 102 -0.04 14.81 5.72
C GLN A 102 -0.51 16.04 6.50
N GLY A 103 0.17 16.33 7.60
CA GLY A 103 -0.06 17.50 8.43
C GLY A 103 -0.43 17.14 9.87
N ALA A 104 -0.36 18.16 10.74
CA ALA A 104 -0.57 17.98 12.19
C ALA A 104 -1.96 17.45 12.55
N THR A 105 -2.99 17.80 11.77
CA THR A 105 -4.39 17.40 11.99
C THR A 105 -4.81 16.15 11.18
N ALA A 106 -3.90 15.59 10.38
CA ALA A 106 -4.23 14.48 9.49
C ALA A 106 -4.83 13.27 10.21
N ARG A 107 -4.31 12.97 11.40
CA ARG A 107 -4.82 11.87 12.25
C ARG A 107 -6.27 12.10 12.68
N GLU A 108 -6.56 13.30 13.17
CA GLU A 108 -7.92 13.67 13.65
C GLU A 108 -8.91 13.69 12.48
N GLN A 109 -8.50 14.26 11.35
CA GLN A 109 -9.31 14.30 10.14
C GLN A 109 -9.65 12.89 9.66
N LEU A 110 -8.66 12.00 9.59
CA LEU A 110 -8.87 10.63 9.16
C LEU A 110 -9.74 9.84 10.15
N ALA A 111 -9.57 10.07 11.47
CA ALA A 111 -10.34 9.43 12.52
C ALA A 111 -11.84 9.74 12.43
N ALA A 112 -12.23 10.88 11.85
CA ALA A 112 -13.64 11.25 11.67
C ALA A 112 -14.45 10.25 10.82
N GLY A 113 -13.78 9.49 9.94
CA GLY A 113 -14.45 8.49 9.10
C GLY A 113 -13.91 7.07 9.28
N CYS A 114 -12.88 6.88 10.08
CA CYS A 114 -12.21 5.59 10.27
C CYS A 114 -12.74 4.86 11.49
N ARG A 115 -12.98 3.55 11.35
CA ARG A 115 -13.44 2.71 12.47
C ARG A 115 -12.34 2.19 13.39
N LEU A 116 -11.07 2.33 12.98
CA LEU A 116 -9.94 1.95 13.81
C LEU A 116 -9.57 3.07 14.78
N ASP A 117 -9.03 2.68 15.92
CA ASP A 117 -8.32 3.61 16.79
C ASP A 117 -6.99 3.97 16.13
N LEU A 118 -6.92 5.21 15.64
CA LEU A 118 -5.73 5.76 14.99
C LEU A 118 -4.80 6.48 15.97
N HIS A 119 -5.07 6.41 17.29
CA HIS A 119 -4.17 6.98 18.27
C HIS A 119 -2.75 6.39 18.14
N GLU A 120 -1.73 7.17 18.40
CA GLU A 120 -0.34 6.80 18.16
C GLU A 120 0.07 5.52 18.93
N SER A 121 -0.46 5.31 20.12
CA SER A 121 -0.22 4.10 20.89
C SER A 121 -0.86 2.84 20.28
N ALA A 122 -1.97 2.98 19.56
CA ALA A 122 -2.70 1.87 18.93
C ALA A 122 -2.27 1.66 17.48
N PHE A 123 -1.99 2.74 16.77
CA PHE A 123 -1.62 2.73 15.36
C PHE A 123 -0.38 3.60 15.08
N PRO A 124 0.80 3.18 15.58
CA PRO A 124 2.05 3.90 15.35
C PRO A 124 2.51 3.80 13.89
N PRO A 125 3.46 4.65 13.45
CA PRO A 125 4.11 4.52 12.15
C PRO A 125 4.60 3.08 11.89
N GLY A 126 4.40 2.61 10.66
CA GLY A 126 4.69 1.23 10.28
C GLY A 126 3.54 0.24 10.52
N ARG A 127 2.38 0.69 11.01
CA ARG A 127 1.17 -0.13 11.04
C ARG A 127 0.43 -0.05 9.71
N ALA A 128 -0.19 -1.17 9.34
CA ALA A 128 -1.06 -1.28 8.18
C ALA A 128 -2.30 -2.12 8.52
N ALA A 129 -3.46 -1.72 8.04
CA ALA A 129 -4.70 -2.45 8.26
C ALA A 129 -5.70 -2.26 7.12
N ALA A 130 -6.58 -3.24 6.95
CA ALA A 130 -7.79 -3.09 6.16
C ALA A 130 -8.94 -2.68 7.06
N THR A 131 -9.66 -1.63 6.70
CA THR A 131 -10.77 -1.09 7.49
C THR A 131 -11.79 -0.39 6.61
N LEU A 132 -12.88 0.07 7.22
CA LEU A 132 -13.82 0.99 6.57
C LEU A 132 -13.45 2.43 6.94
N ILE A 133 -13.24 3.25 5.90
CA ILE A 133 -13.11 4.70 6.02
C ILE A 133 -14.18 5.32 5.12
N ALA A 134 -15.05 6.16 5.66
CA ALA A 134 -16.18 6.74 4.94
C ALA A 134 -17.05 5.68 4.21
N GLN A 135 -17.25 4.52 4.86
CA GLN A 135 -17.95 3.34 4.32
C GLN A 135 -17.26 2.65 3.12
N VAL A 136 -16.03 3.03 2.80
CA VAL A 136 -15.22 2.43 1.74
C VAL A 136 -14.20 1.45 2.33
N ASN A 137 -14.09 0.25 1.77
CA ASN A 137 -13.05 -0.71 2.12
C ASN A 137 -11.68 -0.13 1.74
N THR A 138 -10.92 0.28 2.74
CA THR A 138 -9.67 1.01 2.56
C THR A 138 -8.53 0.28 3.26
N LEU A 139 -7.38 0.22 2.61
CA LEU A 139 -6.13 -0.11 3.27
C LEU A 139 -5.54 1.19 3.80
N VAL A 140 -5.30 1.26 5.11
CA VAL A 140 -4.70 2.41 5.76
C VAL A 140 -3.33 2.04 6.31
N ILE A 141 -2.35 2.90 6.06
CA ILE A 141 -0.96 2.71 6.45
C ILE A 141 -0.50 3.98 7.16
N ALA A 142 -0.01 3.83 8.38
CA ALA A 142 0.70 4.90 9.08
C ALA A 142 2.13 4.98 8.53
N ALA A 143 2.37 5.94 7.64
CA ALA A 143 3.67 6.19 7.05
C ALA A 143 4.57 6.99 8.02
N PRO A 144 5.90 7.04 7.80
CA PRO A 144 6.80 7.87 8.60
C PRO A 144 6.37 9.36 8.64
N THR A 145 5.76 9.84 7.54
CA THR A 145 5.26 11.21 7.42
C THR A 145 3.80 11.22 6.97
N GLY A 146 2.88 10.96 7.90
CA GLY A 146 1.43 11.00 7.61
C GLY A 146 0.83 9.65 7.29
N TRP A 147 -0.13 9.62 6.38
CA TRP A 147 -0.97 8.47 6.09
C TRP A 147 -0.97 8.15 4.60
N MET A 148 -0.98 6.86 4.29
CA MET A 148 -1.27 6.34 2.97
C MET A 148 -2.59 5.58 2.99
N MET A 149 -3.39 5.73 1.96
CA MET A 149 -4.68 5.05 1.84
C MET A 149 -4.83 4.50 0.43
N LEU A 150 -5.25 3.23 0.34
CA LEU A 150 -5.55 2.55 -0.92
C LEU A 150 -7.01 2.13 -0.91
N ALA A 151 -7.80 2.67 -1.81
CA ALA A 151 -9.21 2.33 -1.99
C ALA A 151 -9.48 1.73 -3.37
N PRO A 152 -10.52 0.89 -3.52
CA PRO A 152 -10.89 0.32 -4.81
C PRO A 152 -11.23 1.40 -5.84
N THR A 153 -10.84 1.18 -7.08
CA THR A 153 -11.16 2.08 -8.21
C THR A 153 -12.67 2.35 -8.32
N SER A 154 -13.50 1.34 -8.05
CA SER A 154 -14.98 1.48 -8.11
C SER A 154 -15.56 2.50 -7.12
N THR A 155 -14.86 2.80 -6.03
CA THR A 155 -15.30 3.73 -4.98
C THR A 155 -14.38 4.94 -4.84
N ALA A 156 -13.38 5.06 -5.70
CA ALA A 156 -12.34 6.09 -5.61
C ALA A 156 -12.91 7.51 -5.65
N ARG A 157 -13.89 7.77 -6.51
CA ARG A 157 -14.55 9.08 -6.61
C ARG A 157 -15.21 9.48 -5.28
N HIS A 158 -16.02 8.60 -4.71
CA HIS A 158 -16.68 8.84 -3.42
C HIS A 158 -15.68 9.08 -2.31
N PHE A 159 -14.62 8.26 -2.26
CA PHE A 159 -13.57 8.38 -1.26
C PHE A 159 -12.80 9.71 -1.39
N ASN A 160 -12.47 10.11 -2.62
CA ASN A 160 -11.81 11.39 -2.88
C ASN A 160 -12.68 12.59 -2.47
N GLU A 161 -13.98 12.58 -2.81
CA GLU A 161 -14.92 13.63 -2.42
C GLU A 161 -15.01 13.77 -0.88
N TRP A 162 -14.98 12.66 -0.16
CA TRP A 162 -14.95 12.67 1.30
C TRP A 162 -13.63 13.24 1.83
N LEU A 163 -12.48 12.80 1.29
CA LEU A 163 -11.17 13.33 1.69
C LEU A 163 -11.07 14.84 1.50
N GLN A 164 -11.53 15.35 0.38
CA GLN A 164 -11.53 16.80 0.12
C GLN A 164 -12.37 17.55 1.14
N ARG A 165 -13.49 17.02 1.58
CA ARG A 165 -14.36 17.65 2.60
C ARG A 165 -13.72 17.72 3.98
N ILE A 166 -13.00 16.68 4.39
CA ILE A 166 -12.37 16.67 5.73
C ILE A 166 -11.07 17.47 5.78
N THR A 167 -10.51 17.81 4.63
CA THR A 167 -9.25 18.58 4.51
C THR A 167 -9.47 20.02 4.06
N ALA A 168 -10.72 20.41 3.77
CA ALA A 168 -11.11 21.80 3.48
C ALA A 168 -11.13 22.66 4.79
#